data_210940edea186ec2035e4983d3fad062
#
_entry.id   210940edea186ec2035e4983d3fad062
#
_cell.length_a   1.000
_cell.length_b   1.000
_cell.length_c   1.000
_cell.angle_alpha   90.00
_cell.angle_beta   90.00
_cell.angle_gamma   90.00
#
_symmetry.space_group_name_H-M   'P 1'
#
loop_
_entity.id
_entity.type
_entity.pdbx_description
1 polymer ?
#
loop_
_entity_poly.entity_id
_entity_poly.type
_entity_poly.pdbx_seq_one_letter_code
_entity_poly.pdbx_strand_id
1 'polypeptide(L)'
;MKEHTNDYTQVFESELGKLNQNQKLAVDSIEGPVMVIAGPGTGKTQILALRIGNIIINSGIEAKNILCLTYTEAGATAMRKRLADFFGGIAYDVSIYTFHGFCNKIIKDNPNSFELYGEHDLVSSLELNQIIHEILQGLSPSDALYNYHGNYTELNKNLITFFHDIKSESWHPKDIIEAIEFDINNLKLDPDYYYKRKSGIYNKGDFKESAFKEQVEKFERTKSALKLYELF
;
A
#
# COMPACT_ATOMS: atom_id res chain seq x y z
N MET A 1 14.94 0.92 -42.33
CA MET A 1 13.94 0.75 -41.24
C MET A 1 12.92 -0.37 -41.46
N LYS A 2 12.85 -1.03 -42.62
CA LYS A 2 11.85 -2.13 -42.92
C LYS A 2 12.39 -3.55 -42.68
N GLU A 3 13.69 -3.78 -42.56
CA GLU A 3 14.26 -5.12 -42.38
C GLU A 3 14.24 -5.64 -40.94
N HIS A 4 14.32 -4.76 -39.94
CA HIS A 4 14.27 -5.19 -38.54
C HIS A 4 12.84 -5.48 -37.99
N THR A 5 11.80 -4.98 -38.65
CA THR A 5 10.39 -5.26 -38.29
C THR A 5 9.98 -6.69 -38.61
N ASN A 6 10.59 -7.33 -39.58
CA ASN A 6 10.20 -8.68 -40.00
C ASN A 6 10.66 -9.77 -39.03
N ASP A 7 11.79 -9.55 -38.30
CA ASP A 7 12.36 -10.52 -37.37
C ASP A 7 11.53 -10.58 -36.06
N TYR A 8 11.15 -9.44 -35.52
CA TYR A 8 10.32 -9.36 -34.31
C TYR A 8 8.90 -9.92 -34.51
N THR A 9 8.30 -9.73 -35.66
CA THR A 9 6.98 -10.29 -35.99
C THR A 9 7.00 -11.81 -35.98
N GLN A 10 8.07 -12.44 -36.50
CA GLN A 10 8.21 -13.90 -36.50
C GLN A 10 8.38 -14.46 -35.08
N VAL A 11 9.16 -13.81 -34.21
CA VAL A 11 9.31 -14.20 -32.80
C VAL A 11 7.96 -14.10 -32.08
N PHE A 12 7.24 -13.00 -32.25
CA PHE A 12 5.93 -12.78 -31.68
C PHE A 12 4.92 -13.85 -32.11
N GLU A 13 4.81 -14.12 -33.39
CA GLU A 13 3.90 -15.15 -33.94
C GLU A 13 4.28 -16.55 -33.43
N SER A 14 5.56 -16.87 -33.34
CA SER A 14 6.03 -18.14 -32.79
C SER A 14 5.59 -18.29 -31.32
N GLU A 15 5.70 -17.23 -30.52
CA GLU A 15 5.29 -17.26 -29.09
C GLU A 15 3.75 -17.32 -28.96
N LEU A 16 3.00 -16.66 -29.83
CA LEU A 16 1.54 -16.79 -29.89
C LEU A 16 1.11 -18.23 -30.19
N GLY A 17 1.83 -18.92 -31.09
CA GLY A 17 1.57 -20.30 -31.44
C GLY A 17 1.76 -21.32 -30.31
N LYS A 18 2.51 -20.95 -29.24
CA LYS A 18 2.73 -21.79 -28.05
C LYS A 18 1.62 -21.69 -27.00
N LEU A 19 0.71 -20.72 -27.15
CA LEU A 19 -0.36 -20.48 -26.21
C LEU A 19 -1.44 -21.56 -26.28
N ASN A 20 -1.95 -21.97 -25.12
CA ASN A 20 -3.17 -22.76 -25.06
C ASN A 20 -4.41 -21.87 -25.37
N GLN A 21 -5.56 -22.51 -25.57
CA GLN A 21 -6.80 -21.82 -25.97
C GLN A 21 -7.20 -20.68 -25.02
N ASN A 22 -7.11 -20.89 -23.68
CA ASN A 22 -7.49 -19.86 -22.69
C ASN A 22 -6.47 -18.71 -22.65
N GLN A 23 -5.20 -19.02 -22.80
CA GLN A 23 -4.14 -18.00 -22.88
C GLN A 23 -4.30 -17.15 -24.14
N LYS A 24 -4.60 -17.81 -25.28
CA LYS A 24 -4.86 -17.12 -26.54
C LYS A 24 -6.08 -16.22 -26.44
N LEU A 25 -7.17 -16.69 -25.85
CA LEU A 25 -8.36 -15.88 -25.60
C LEU A 25 -8.04 -14.63 -24.76
N ALA A 26 -7.20 -14.76 -23.70
CA ALA A 26 -6.79 -13.62 -22.89
C ALA A 26 -5.94 -12.60 -23.66
N VAL A 27 -5.12 -13.04 -24.62
CA VAL A 27 -4.32 -12.17 -25.50
C VAL A 27 -5.18 -11.47 -26.54
N ASP A 28 -6.13 -12.19 -27.13
CA ASP A 28 -6.96 -11.70 -28.22
C ASP A 28 -8.10 -10.76 -27.76
N SER A 29 -8.53 -10.89 -26.50
CA SER A 29 -9.58 -10.03 -25.93
C SER A 29 -9.03 -8.64 -25.59
N ILE A 30 -8.84 -7.76 -26.54
CA ILE A 30 -8.25 -6.42 -26.36
C ILE A 30 -9.27 -5.34 -26.03
N GLU A 31 -10.54 -5.53 -26.32
CA GLU A 31 -11.59 -4.55 -26.09
C GLU A 31 -12.23 -4.69 -24.70
N GLY A 32 -12.45 -3.56 -24.03
CA GLY A 32 -13.11 -3.46 -22.74
C GLY A 32 -12.29 -4.02 -21.56
N PRO A 33 -12.88 -4.02 -20.35
CA PRO A 33 -12.23 -4.56 -19.18
C PRO A 33 -12.16 -6.09 -19.22
N VAL A 34 -10.95 -6.65 -19.07
CA VAL A 34 -10.70 -8.09 -19.06
C VAL A 34 -10.00 -8.49 -17.78
N MET A 35 -10.57 -9.44 -17.05
CA MET A 35 -9.95 -10.04 -15.87
C MET A 35 -9.46 -11.46 -16.19
N VAL A 36 -8.18 -11.73 -15.94
CA VAL A 36 -7.56 -13.04 -16.14
C VAL A 36 -7.17 -13.63 -14.78
N ILE A 37 -7.80 -14.74 -14.40
CA ILE A 37 -7.47 -15.47 -13.16
C ILE A 37 -6.50 -16.59 -13.55
N ALA A 38 -5.29 -16.54 -12.97
CA ALA A 38 -4.22 -17.46 -13.31
C ALA A 38 -3.35 -17.80 -12.08
N GLY A 39 -3.08 -19.09 -11.87
CA GLY A 39 -2.24 -19.59 -10.79
C GLY A 39 -0.76 -19.23 -10.93
N PRO A 40 0.08 -19.52 -9.92
CA PRO A 40 1.53 -19.39 -10.04
C PRO A 40 2.07 -20.26 -11.19
N GLY A 41 3.09 -19.77 -11.92
CA GLY A 41 3.73 -20.54 -12.99
C GLY A 41 2.95 -20.71 -14.29
N THR A 42 1.74 -20.17 -14.41
CA THR A 42 0.88 -20.31 -15.61
C THR A 42 1.24 -19.38 -16.77
N GLY A 43 2.34 -18.66 -16.69
CA GLY A 43 2.79 -17.76 -17.77
C GLY A 43 2.12 -16.37 -17.80
N LYS A 44 1.58 -15.88 -16.65
CA LYS A 44 0.92 -14.56 -16.55
C LYS A 44 1.70 -13.42 -17.23
N THR A 45 2.99 -13.33 -16.94
CA THR A 45 3.87 -12.28 -17.51
C THR A 45 4.01 -12.43 -19.02
N GLN A 46 4.02 -13.66 -19.52
CA GLN A 46 4.09 -13.92 -20.96
C GLN A 46 2.80 -13.52 -21.66
N ILE A 47 1.66 -13.92 -21.10
CA ILE A 47 0.33 -13.54 -21.62
C ILE A 47 0.20 -12.01 -21.67
N LEU A 48 0.62 -11.31 -20.62
CA LEU A 48 0.55 -9.85 -20.56
C LEU A 48 1.46 -9.20 -21.61
N ALA A 49 2.69 -9.68 -21.79
CA ALA A 49 3.60 -9.18 -22.82
C ALA A 49 3.05 -9.43 -24.24
N LEU A 50 2.52 -10.62 -24.49
CA LEU A 50 1.91 -10.94 -25.80
C LEU A 50 0.63 -10.13 -26.03
N ARG A 51 -0.17 -9.85 -25.00
CA ARG A 51 -1.34 -8.97 -25.09
C ARG A 51 -0.94 -7.54 -25.46
N ILE A 52 0.09 -6.99 -24.82
CA ILE A 52 0.64 -5.67 -25.17
C ILE A 52 1.08 -5.66 -26.64
N GLY A 53 1.77 -6.70 -27.08
CA GLY A 53 2.18 -6.84 -28.46
C GLY A 53 1.00 -6.92 -29.44
N ASN A 54 -0.02 -7.69 -29.08
CA ASN A 54 -1.24 -7.79 -29.88
C ASN A 54 -1.94 -6.44 -30.04
N ILE A 55 -2.00 -5.64 -28.96
CA ILE A 55 -2.53 -4.28 -29.00
C ILE A 55 -1.71 -3.41 -29.97
N ILE A 56 -0.39 -3.42 -29.87
CA ILE A 56 0.50 -2.60 -30.74
C ILE A 56 0.32 -2.98 -32.22
N ILE A 57 0.29 -4.28 -32.52
CA ILE A 57 0.26 -4.77 -33.90
C ILE A 57 -1.14 -4.60 -34.52
N ASN A 58 -2.21 -4.95 -33.81
CA ASN A 58 -3.52 -5.14 -34.36
C ASN A 58 -4.50 -3.98 -34.13
N SER A 59 -4.28 -3.13 -33.10
CA SER A 59 -5.19 -2.02 -32.83
C SER A 59 -4.68 -0.66 -33.34
N GLY A 60 -3.45 -0.57 -33.82
CA GLY A 60 -2.85 0.68 -34.28
C GLY A 60 -2.57 1.68 -33.17
N ILE A 61 -2.67 1.25 -31.90
CA ILE A 61 -2.33 2.07 -30.74
C ILE A 61 -0.81 2.20 -30.65
N GLU A 62 -0.32 3.42 -30.54
CA GLU A 62 1.10 3.67 -30.34
C GLU A 62 1.56 3.15 -28.97
N ALA A 63 2.74 2.55 -28.90
CA ALA A 63 3.30 1.95 -27.69
C ALA A 63 3.35 2.92 -26.49
N LYS A 64 3.60 4.22 -26.74
CA LYS A 64 3.61 5.27 -25.72
C LYS A 64 2.27 5.49 -24.99
N ASN A 65 1.17 5.05 -25.61
CA ASN A 65 -0.18 5.17 -25.05
C ASN A 65 -0.57 3.94 -24.22
N ILE A 66 0.34 2.97 -24.04
CA ILE A 66 0.12 1.77 -23.25
C ILE A 66 0.80 1.93 -21.88
N LEU A 67 0.01 1.77 -20.82
CA LEU A 67 0.49 1.72 -19.45
C LEU A 67 0.41 0.28 -18.91
N CYS A 68 1.54 -0.24 -18.46
CA CYS A 68 1.66 -1.53 -17.78
C CYS A 68 2.06 -1.32 -16.32
N LEU A 69 1.24 -1.76 -15.38
CA LEU A 69 1.51 -1.65 -13.95
C LEU A 69 1.82 -3.02 -13.35
N THR A 70 2.78 -3.05 -12.44
CA THR A 70 3.20 -4.24 -11.70
C THR A 70 3.45 -3.90 -10.22
N TYR A 71 3.56 -4.93 -9.37
CA TYR A 71 3.79 -4.74 -7.94
C TYR A 71 5.26 -4.49 -7.59
N THR A 72 6.20 -5.04 -8.37
CA THR A 72 7.62 -5.03 -8.02
C THR A 72 8.50 -4.48 -9.13
N GLU A 73 9.61 -3.85 -8.77
CA GLU A 73 10.61 -3.38 -9.74
C GLU A 73 11.22 -4.54 -10.56
N ALA A 74 11.40 -5.70 -9.92
CA ALA A 74 11.83 -6.91 -10.63
C ALA A 74 10.79 -7.33 -11.69
N GLY A 75 9.49 -7.19 -11.39
CA GLY A 75 8.40 -7.44 -12.34
C GLY A 75 8.43 -6.45 -13.51
N ALA A 76 8.63 -5.17 -13.24
CA ALA A 76 8.76 -4.14 -14.27
C ALA A 76 9.96 -4.40 -15.19
N THR A 77 11.10 -4.73 -14.61
CA THR A 77 12.34 -5.06 -15.35
C THR A 77 12.15 -6.31 -16.21
N ALA A 78 11.57 -7.37 -15.65
CA ALA A 78 11.30 -8.61 -16.38
C ALA A 78 10.31 -8.39 -17.54
N MET A 79 9.27 -7.56 -17.34
CA MET A 79 8.31 -7.20 -18.38
C MET A 79 8.99 -6.41 -19.50
N ARG A 80 9.79 -5.40 -19.17
CA ARG A 80 10.53 -4.60 -20.14
C ARG A 80 11.47 -5.45 -20.98
N LYS A 81 12.24 -6.34 -20.33
CA LYS A 81 13.12 -7.27 -21.02
C LYS A 81 12.34 -8.15 -22.00
N ARG A 82 11.22 -8.73 -21.57
CA ARG A 82 10.40 -9.61 -22.43
C ARG A 82 9.78 -8.88 -23.62
N LEU A 83 9.31 -7.66 -23.41
CA LEU A 83 8.84 -6.84 -24.53
C LEU A 83 9.97 -6.46 -25.48
N ALA A 84 11.18 -6.18 -24.97
CA ALA A 84 12.34 -5.93 -25.80
C ALA A 84 12.75 -7.16 -26.63
N ASP A 85 12.64 -8.36 -26.06
CA ASP A 85 12.88 -9.62 -26.78
C ASP A 85 11.85 -9.81 -27.93
N PHE A 86 10.62 -9.31 -27.78
CA PHE A 86 9.57 -9.47 -28.81
C PHE A 86 9.54 -8.32 -29.82
N PHE A 87 9.83 -7.08 -29.41
CA PHE A 87 9.58 -5.86 -30.20
C PHE A 87 10.78 -4.93 -30.30
N GLY A 88 11.95 -5.32 -29.74
CA GLY A 88 13.16 -4.52 -29.78
C GLY A 88 12.95 -3.12 -29.21
N GLY A 89 13.34 -2.10 -29.97
CA GLY A 89 13.28 -0.70 -29.56
C GLY A 89 11.90 -0.18 -29.17
N ILE A 90 10.83 -0.68 -29.80
CA ILE A 90 9.44 -0.26 -29.53
C ILE A 90 9.03 -0.57 -28.08
N ALA A 91 9.62 -1.57 -27.47
CA ALA A 91 9.35 -1.93 -26.06
C ALA A 91 9.67 -0.80 -25.08
N TYR A 92 10.61 0.08 -25.40
CA TYR A 92 11.01 1.20 -24.56
C TYR A 92 9.99 2.34 -24.56
N ASP A 93 9.11 2.40 -25.55
CA ASP A 93 8.05 3.39 -25.62
C ASP A 93 6.84 3.01 -24.75
N VAL A 94 6.72 1.73 -24.36
CA VAL A 94 5.66 1.27 -23.45
C VAL A 94 5.97 1.78 -22.02
N SER A 95 5.00 2.44 -21.42
CA SER A 95 5.09 2.92 -20.05
C SER A 95 4.94 1.76 -19.06
N ILE A 96 6.04 1.29 -18.47
CA ILE A 96 6.06 0.18 -17.51
C ILE A 96 6.53 0.70 -16.16
N TYR A 97 5.67 0.64 -15.14
CA TYR A 97 5.94 1.13 -13.80
C TYR A 97 5.45 0.14 -12.73
N THR A 98 5.97 0.27 -11.52
CA THR A 98 5.25 -0.19 -10.34
C THR A 98 4.11 0.78 -10.03
N PHE A 99 3.10 0.34 -9.25
CA PHE A 99 2.03 1.26 -8.80
C PHE A 99 2.60 2.50 -8.10
N HIS A 100 3.54 2.30 -7.18
CA HIS A 100 4.21 3.42 -6.49
C HIS A 100 5.00 4.31 -7.45
N GLY A 101 5.78 3.71 -8.35
CA GLY A 101 6.55 4.46 -9.34
C GLY A 101 5.67 5.29 -10.26
N PHE A 102 4.52 4.77 -10.67
CA PHE A 102 3.55 5.51 -11.48
C PHE A 102 2.91 6.66 -10.70
N CYS A 103 2.45 6.40 -9.47
CA CYS A 103 1.90 7.47 -8.61
C CYS A 103 2.92 8.59 -8.38
N ASN A 104 4.16 8.24 -8.06
CA ASN A 104 5.23 9.23 -7.90
C ASN A 104 5.49 10.03 -9.18
N LYS A 105 5.42 9.37 -10.36
CA LYS A 105 5.52 10.09 -11.63
C LYS A 105 4.36 11.09 -11.80
N ILE A 106 3.12 10.69 -11.55
CA ILE A 106 1.95 11.57 -11.65
C ILE A 106 2.10 12.77 -10.71
N ILE A 107 2.52 12.55 -9.47
CA ILE A 107 2.75 13.61 -8.49
C ILE A 107 3.82 14.58 -8.99
N LYS A 108 4.97 14.07 -9.43
CA LYS A 108 6.08 14.90 -9.93
C LYS A 108 5.73 15.68 -11.20
N ASP A 109 4.93 15.10 -12.08
CA ASP A 109 4.52 15.75 -13.33
C ASP A 109 3.41 16.81 -13.10
N ASN A 110 2.73 16.77 -11.94
CA ASN A 110 1.61 17.67 -11.63
C ASN A 110 1.72 18.32 -10.23
N PRO A 111 2.84 19.01 -9.90
CA PRO A 111 3.09 19.52 -8.55
C PRO A 111 2.00 20.48 -8.05
N ASN A 112 1.44 21.29 -8.93
CA ASN A 112 0.38 22.24 -8.57
C ASN A 112 -0.94 21.56 -8.14
N SER A 113 -1.21 20.35 -8.65
CA SER A 113 -2.42 19.60 -8.31
C SER A 113 -2.32 18.89 -6.95
N PHE A 114 -1.10 18.74 -6.44
CA PHE A 114 -0.82 18.07 -5.16
C PHE A 114 -0.34 19.05 -4.09
N GLU A 115 -0.44 20.38 -4.34
CA GLU A 115 0.01 21.44 -3.43
C GLU A 115 1.49 21.30 -3.01
N LEU A 116 2.30 20.66 -3.85
CA LEU A 116 3.72 20.44 -3.61
C LEU A 116 4.51 21.64 -4.16
N TYR A 117 4.98 22.48 -3.26
CA TYR A 117 5.83 23.63 -3.59
C TYR A 117 7.30 23.30 -3.28
N GLY A 118 8.11 23.12 -4.32
CA GLY A 118 9.54 22.83 -4.19
C GLY A 118 9.92 21.38 -4.56
N GLU A 119 11.19 21.03 -4.32
CA GLU A 119 11.68 19.68 -4.50
C GLU A 119 11.29 18.85 -3.26
N HIS A 120 10.53 17.79 -3.48
CA HIS A 120 10.14 16.85 -2.44
C HIS A 120 10.80 15.49 -2.72
N ASP A 121 11.66 15.08 -1.82
CA ASP A 121 12.25 13.75 -1.83
C ASP A 121 11.42 12.79 -0.99
N LEU A 122 11.48 11.51 -1.36
CA LEU A 122 10.89 10.46 -0.55
C LEU A 122 11.67 10.32 0.75
N VAL A 123 10.97 10.44 1.87
CA VAL A 123 11.56 10.23 3.19
C VAL A 123 12.02 8.78 3.30
N SER A 124 13.30 8.58 3.61
CA SER A 124 13.85 7.26 3.87
C SER A 124 13.35 6.71 5.21
N SER A 125 13.43 5.37 5.38
CA SER A 125 13.06 4.75 6.67
C SER A 125 13.90 5.28 7.85
N LEU A 126 15.13 5.73 7.60
CA LEU A 126 15.99 6.31 8.62
C LEU A 126 15.50 7.69 9.05
N GLU A 127 15.22 8.56 8.08
CA GLU A 127 14.68 9.90 8.32
C GLU A 127 13.31 9.82 9.00
N LEU A 128 12.45 8.91 8.57
CA LEU A 128 11.17 8.66 9.20
C LEU A 128 11.31 8.31 10.70
N ASN A 129 12.26 7.42 11.01
CA ASN A 129 12.56 7.07 12.40
C ASN A 129 13.10 8.26 13.21
N GLN A 130 13.89 9.14 12.58
CA GLN A 130 14.39 10.37 13.22
C GLN A 130 13.26 11.35 13.51
N ILE A 131 12.37 11.59 12.55
CA ILE A 131 11.19 12.46 12.72
C ILE A 131 10.34 11.99 13.92
N ILE A 132 9.99 10.70 13.97
CA ILE A 132 9.21 10.16 15.09
C ILE A 132 9.97 10.29 16.40
N HIS A 133 11.29 10.07 16.41
CA HIS A 133 12.11 10.23 17.60
C HIS A 133 12.09 11.68 18.12
N GLU A 134 12.24 12.66 17.26
CA GLU A 134 12.17 14.10 17.60
C GLU A 134 10.79 14.47 18.15
N ILE A 135 9.72 13.99 17.54
CA ILE A 135 8.34 14.18 18.01
C ILE A 135 8.18 13.60 19.43
N LEU A 136 8.66 12.37 19.65
CA LEU A 136 8.59 11.73 20.97
C LEU A 136 9.41 12.46 22.06
N GLN A 137 10.57 13.04 21.70
CA GLN A 137 11.36 13.85 22.63
C GLN A 137 10.65 15.14 23.04
N GLY A 138 9.77 15.67 22.20
CA GLY A 138 8.97 16.87 22.49
C GLY A 138 7.77 16.63 23.42
N LEU A 139 7.49 15.37 23.82
CA LEU A 139 6.36 15.06 24.68
C LEU A 139 6.48 15.64 26.08
N SER A 140 5.36 16.15 26.60
CA SER A 140 5.25 16.58 28.00
C SER A 140 5.31 15.37 28.96
N PRO A 141 5.89 15.51 30.14
CA PRO A 141 5.84 14.47 31.20
C PRO A 141 4.44 13.99 31.60
N SER A 142 3.42 14.78 31.31
CA SER A 142 2.00 14.43 31.53
C SER A 142 1.37 13.63 30.40
N ASP A 143 2.10 13.44 29.29
CA ASP A 143 1.57 12.71 28.14
C ASP A 143 1.55 11.20 28.38
N ALA A 144 0.52 10.53 27.87
CA ALA A 144 0.33 9.09 28.07
C ALA A 144 1.43 8.22 27.41
N LEU A 145 2.12 8.77 26.39
CA LEU A 145 3.25 8.11 25.73
C LEU A 145 4.61 8.45 26.33
N TYR A 146 4.73 9.51 27.13
CA TYR A 146 6.00 9.95 27.73
C TYR A 146 6.64 8.88 28.62
N ASN A 147 5.84 8.22 29.46
CA ASN A 147 6.27 7.17 30.37
C ASN A 147 6.06 5.77 29.81
N TYR A 148 6.21 5.61 28.51
CA TYR A 148 6.14 4.29 27.91
C TYR A 148 7.30 3.41 28.40
N HIS A 149 6.97 2.46 29.30
CA HIS A 149 7.97 1.56 29.90
C HIS A 149 8.43 0.43 28.98
N GLY A 150 8.05 0.47 27.71
CA GLY A 150 8.42 -0.49 26.68
C GLY A 150 9.71 -0.12 25.93
N ASN A 151 10.01 -0.90 24.92
CA ASN A 151 11.12 -0.64 24.03
C ASN A 151 10.76 0.53 23.09
N TYR A 152 11.52 1.63 23.14
CA TYR A 152 11.33 2.79 22.24
C TYR A 152 11.39 2.42 20.76
N THR A 153 12.18 1.43 20.39
CA THR A 153 12.22 0.93 19.00
C THR A 153 10.89 0.30 18.59
N GLU A 154 10.25 -0.41 19.52
CA GLU A 154 8.93 -1.01 19.29
C GLU A 154 7.83 0.05 19.23
N LEU A 155 7.87 1.04 20.13
CA LEU A 155 6.95 2.18 20.11
C LEU A 155 7.03 2.93 18.79
N ASN A 156 8.24 3.25 18.33
CA ASN A 156 8.47 3.92 17.06
C ASN A 156 7.89 3.13 15.89
N LYS A 157 8.17 1.83 15.81
CA LYS A 157 7.61 0.96 14.78
C LYS A 157 6.08 0.92 14.81
N ASN A 158 5.49 0.84 16.01
CA ASN A 158 4.04 0.79 16.18
C ASN A 158 3.39 2.13 15.77
N LEU A 159 4.00 3.28 16.09
CA LEU A 159 3.52 4.58 15.66
C LEU A 159 3.57 4.73 14.13
N ILE A 160 4.66 4.34 13.48
CA ILE A 160 4.78 4.36 12.02
C ILE A 160 3.68 3.52 11.37
N THR A 161 3.47 2.29 11.87
CA THR A 161 2.41 1.41 11.37
C THR A 161 1.03 2.04 11.57
N PHE A 162 0.77 2.56 12.76
CA PHE A 162 -0.50 3.21 13.10
C PHE A 162 -0.79 4.44 12.21
N PHE A 163 0.21 5.28 11.97
CA PHE A 163 0.09 6.45 11.10
C PHE A 163 -0.16 6.05 9.64
N HIS A 164 0.53 4.99 9.19
CA HIS A 164 0.28 4.42 7.87
C HIS A 164 -1.16 3.90 7.74
N ASP A 165 -1.66 3.20 8.76
CA ASP A 165 -3.01 2.64 8.75
C ASP A 165 -4.07 3.75 8.71
N ILE A 166 -3.95 4.80 9.54
CA ILE A 166 -4.82 5.97 9.52
C ILE A 166 -4.86 6.59 8.12
N LYS A 167 -3.70 6.76 7.50
CA LYS A 167 -3.57 7.37 6.18
C LYS A 167 -4.15 6.49 5.07
N SER A 168 -3.88 5.19 5.11
CA SER A 168 -4.34 4.23 4.09
C SER A 168 -5.86 4.03 4.12
N GLU A 169 -6.45 4.02 5.31
CA GLU A 169 -7.89 3.88 5.51
C GLU A 169 -8.64 5.22 5.44
N SER A 170 -7.91 6.33 5.24
CA SER A 170 -8.47 7.68 5.21
C SER A 170 -9.29 8.03 6.46
N TRP A 171 -8.86 7.55 7.62
CA TRP A 171 -9.52 7.85 8.90
C TRP A 171 -9.17 9.26 9.37
N HIS A 172 -10.17 9.96 9.90
CA HIS A 172 -9.94 11.25 10.51
C HIS A 172 -9.65 11.10 12.02
N PRO A 173 -8.55 11.65 12.54
CA PRO A 173 -8.22 11.57 13.97
C PRO A 173 -9.34 11.97 14.90
N LYS A 174 -10.13 12.98 14.54
CA LYS A 174 -11.28 13.45 15.34
C LYS A 174 -12.34 12.35 15.52
N ASP A 175 -12.68 11.64 14.47
CA ASP A 175 -13.71 10.60 14.52
C ASP A 175 -13.28 9.45 15.44
N ILE A 176 -11.98 9.11 15.40
CA ILE A 176 -11.41 8.08 16.28
C ILE A 176 -11.43 8.55 17.74
N ILE A 177 -11.08 9.81 18.01
CA ILE A 177 -11.10 10.38 19.37
C ILE A 177 -12.53 10.37 19.91
N GLU A 178 -13.53 10.79 19.14
CA GLU A 178 -14.95 10.76 19.53
C GLU A 178 -15.41 9.34 19.85
N ALA A 179 -15.02 8.35 19.03
CA ALA A 179 -15.33 6.95 19.27
C ALA A 179 -14.68 6.44 20.57
N ILE A 180 -13.43 6.78 20.83
CA ILE A 180 -12.73 6.43 22.06
C ILE A 180 -13.43 7.06 23.27
N GLU A 181 -13.83 8.31 23.21
CA GLU A 181 -14.53 8.98 24.31
C GLU A 181 -15.91 8.36 24.58
N PHE A 182 -16.62 8.00 23.53
CA PHE A 182 -17.85 7.25 23.65
C PHE A 182 -17.61 5.90 24.35
N ASP A 183 -16.59 5.16 23.95
CA ASP A 183 -16.24 3.86 24.54
C ASP A 183 -15.85 4.02 26.01
N ILE A 184 -14.98 4.96 26.38
CA ILE A 184 -14.58 5.22 27.77
C ILE A 184 -15.80 5.47 28.65
N ASN A 185 -16.77 6.28 28.16
CA ASN A 185 -17.99 6.58 28.91
C ASN A 185 -18.87 5.35 29.11
N ASN A 186 -18.86 4.42 28.17
CA ASN A 186 -19.65 3.20 28.21
C ASN A 186 -18.97 2.00 28.85
N LEU A 187 -17.64 2.03 29.07
CA LEU A 187 -16.88 0.91 29.67
C LEU A 187 -17.47 0.44 31.02
N LYS A 188 -17.98 1.38 31.83
CA LYS A 188 -18.60 1.05 33.13
C LYS A 188 -19.95 0.35 33.01
N LEU A 189 -20.56 0.39 31.84
CA LEU A 189 -21.81 -0.30 31.54
C LEU A 189 -21.57 -1.70 30.96
N ASP A 190 -20.32 -2.01 30.56
CA ASP A 190 -19.96 -3.28 29.97
C ASP A 190 -19.86 -4.37 31.07
N PRO A 191 -20.66 -5.45 30.97
CA PRO A 191 -20.64 -6.57 31.90
C PRO A 191 -19.27 -7.26 32.04
N ASP A 192 -18.37 -7.12 31.06
CA ASP A 192 -17.06 -7.74 31.09
C ASP A 192 -16.13 -7.08 32.12
N TYR A 193 -16.42 -5.87 32.57
CA TYR A 193 -15.72 -5.20 33.65
C TYR A 193 -16.26 -5.54 35.06
N TYR A 194 -17.07 -6.58 35.16
CA TYR A 194 -17.57 -7.08 36.43
C TYR A 194 -17.21 -8.55 36.63
N TYR A 195 -16.95 -8.97 37.88
CA TYR A 195 -16.67 -10.35 38.17
C TYR A 195 -17.92 -11.21 37.97
N LYS A 196 -17.87 -12.18 37.04
CA LYS A 196 -18.97 -13.11 36.76
C LYS A 196 -19.14 -14.20 37.83
N ARG A 197 -18.11 -14.41 38.69
CA ARG A 197 -18.06 -15.36 39.81
C ARG A 197 -17.08 -14.84 40.85
N LYS A 198 -17.14 -15.41 42.10
CA LYS A 198 -16.17 -15.09 43.15
C LYS A 198 -14.75 -15.46 42.72
N SER A 199 -13.78 -14.55 42.94
CA SER A 199 -12.39 -14.73 42.57
C SER A 199 -11.50 -14.06 43.66
N GLY A 200 -10.87 -14.87 44.51
CA GLY A 200 -10.08 -14.37 45.63
C GLY A 200 -10.92 -13.53 46.60
N ILE A 201 -10.54 -12.29 46.78
CA ILE A 201 -11.22 -11.30 47.64
C ILE A 201 -12.45 -10.65 46.98
N TYR A 202 -12.63 -10.83 45.66
CA TYR A 202 -13.70 -10.19 44.88
C TYR A 202 -14.93 -11.09 44.81
N ASN A 203 -16.12 -10.49 44.92
CA ASN A 203 -17.39 -11.16 44.81
C ASN A 203 -17.97 -11.05 43.37
N LYS A 204 -18.97 -11.89 43.08
CA LYS A 204 -19.75 -11.72 41.85
C LYS A 204 -20.41 -10.34 41.84
N GLY A 205 -20.22 -9.59 40.78
CA GLY A 205 -20.76 -8.23 40.59
C GLY A 205 -19.79 -7.11 41.03
N ASP A 206 -18.65 -7.42 41.65
CA ASP A 206 -17.65 -6.42 41.96
C ASP A 206 -17.02 -5.88 40.65
N PHE A 207 -16.72 -4.58 40.62
CA PHE A 207 -16.12 -3.94 39.46
C PHE A 207 -14.61 -4.21 39.38
N LYS A 208 -14.12 -4.45 38.16
CA LYS A 208 -12.71 -4.75 37.88
C LYS A 208 -11.90 -3.46 37.65
N GLU A 209 -11.64 -2.71 38.71
CA GLU A 209 -10.93 -1.43 38.68
C GLU A 209 -9.60 -1.47 37.90
N SER A 210 -8.79 -2.52 38.08
CA SER A 210 -7.50 -2.63 37.40
C SER A 210 -7.65 -2.81 35.89
N ALA A 211 -8.59 -3.66 35.45
CA ALA A 211 -8.85 -3.88 34.03
C ALA A 211 -9.42 -2.62 33.36
N PHE A 212 -10.31 -1.91 34.09
CA PHE A 212 -10.83 -0.63 33.61
C PHE A 212 -9.72 0.42 33.43
N LYS A 213 -8.87 0.60 34.45
CA LYS A 213 -7.74 1.55 34.37
C LYS A 213 -6.80 1.19 33.21
N GLU A 214 -6.44 -0.07 33.06
CA GLU A 214 -5.59 -0.53 31.97
C GLU A 214 -6.19 -0.19 30.58
N GLN A 215 -7.49 -0.39 30.42
CA GLN A 215 -8.16 -0.07 29.16
C GLN A 215 -8.21 1.44 28.90
N VAL A 216 -8.51 2.24 29.93
CA VAL A 216 -8.48 3.71 29.82
C VAL A 216 -7.08 4.20 29.46
N GLU A 217 -6.03 3.65 30.08
CA GLU A 217 -4.65 3.99 29.73
C GLU A 217 -4.32 3.66 28.26
N LYS A 218 -4.79 2.53 27.74
CA LYS A 218 -4.63 2.18 26.31
C LYS A 218 -5.31 3.23 25.41
N PHE A 219 -6.51 3.63 25.74
CA PHE A 219 -7.25 4.66 25.01
C PHE A 219 -6.55 6.03 25.08
N GLU A 220 -6.04 6.43 26.21
CA GLU A 220 -5.31 7.69 26.34
C GLU A 220 -3.99 7.67 25.55
N ARG A 221 -3.28 6.53 25.50
CA ARG A 221 -2.12 6.36 24.63
C ARG A 221 -2.49 6.48 23.14
N THR A 222 -3.62 5.90 22.75
CA THR A 222 -4.12 6.02 21.36
C THR A 222 -4.48 7.47 21.01
N LYS A 223 -5.14 8.19 21.94
CA LYS A 223 -5.45 9.63 21.76
C LYS A 223 -4.17 10.46 21.66
N SER A 224 -3.15 10.15 22.46
CA SER A 224 -1.85 10.81 22.35
C SER A 224 -1.19 10.53 20.99
N ALA A 225 -1.21 9.27 20.52
CA ALA A 225 -0.68 8.92 19.21
C ALA A 225 -1.42 9.65 18.06
N LEU A 226 -2.73 9.84 18.15
CA LEU A 226 -3.51 10.61 17.18
C LEU A 226 -3.13 12.08 17.13
N LYS A 227 -2.80 12.69 18.30
CA LYS A 227 -2.28 14.06 18.33
C LYS A 227 -0.90 14.16 17.68
N LEU A 228 -0.05 13.15 17.87
CA LEU A 228 1.26 13.10 17.22
C LEU A 228 1.13 12.93 15.70
N TYR A 229 0.10 12.24 15.22
CA TYR A 229 -0.18 12.10 13.79
C TYR A 229 -0.46 13.46 13.12
N GLU A 230 -1.05 14.41 13.82
CA GLU A 230 -1.29 15.78 13.29
C GLU A 230 0.01 16.60 13.17
N LEU A 231 1.08 16.19 13.85
CA LEU A 231 2.41 16.82 13.78
C LEU A 231 3.32 16.12 12.75
N PHE A 232 2.96 14.90 12.37
CA PHE A 232 3.66 14.03 11.43
C PHE A 232 3.21 14.29 9.99
#